data_4d0cba9978d395cc595116e8df378764
#
_entry.id   4d0cba9978d395cc595116e8df378764
#
_cell.length_a   1.000
_cell.length_b   1.000
_cell.length_c   1.000
_cell.angle_alpha   90.00
_cell.angle_beta   90.00
_cell.angle_gamma   90.00
#
_symmetry.space_group_name_H-M   'P 1'
#
loop_
_entity.id
_entity.type
_entity.pdbx_description
1 polymer ?
#
loop_
_entity_poly.entity_id
_entity_poly.type
_entity_poly.pdbx_seq_one_letter_code
_entity_poly.pdbx_strand_id
1 'polypeptide(L)'
;MINIGIETEKIEYKKSLGELKEAMASIAAILNKHGEGELYFGVKNNGDVLGLGITDETIRKVSESIKNHITPAIYPEITTRKYEDGREVIYVRFSGNQQPYLAHNVARIRQADEDLVMSQDVYSEMLLERGGDKYSWENQVSKYTIDDIDIPSLKTYLAKAKVAGRIEFESDEPKVVLDKLELLADDGIHLLNAGAALFCNCSTNDVQMAKFATDVKATFTDIRRVDKGSIVEMSKICEQYIIDAMDWKADIIGLERVETPEIPVEAIREAVTNSYGHRTYGNNQCNEIDVFKNRIEIHTTGGFPKGHDPAEFLDGNKKAIRRNKLMTRVLYFSKDMETFATGLKRIKDLCDEAGCKVEFRTEKDDFVVAFYRNLREEWNNLGGNTTQTTTQTTQNTTQSSVLVLSEIEGRIIRLLQSNPTASQGMIAEELEMDVNNIKYYVNKLKKQGVLVREGNHRSGKWIINL
;
A
#
# COMPACT_ATOMS: atom_id res chain seq x y z
N MET A 1 55.79 1.65 10.70
CA MET A 1 54.62 1.05 11.39
C MET A 1 53.53 0.95 10.35
N ILE A 2 52.93 -0.21 10.14
CA ILE A 2 51.91 -0.40 9.13
C ILE A 2 50.61 0.14 9.70
N ASN A 3 49.89 0.96 8.90
CA ASN A 3 48.58 1.50 9.24
C ASN A 3 47.59 1.09 8.15
N ILE A 4 46.42 0.57 8.55
CA ILE A 4 45.38 0.01 7.65
C ILE A 4 44.13 0.88 7.52
N GLY A 5 44.21 2.12 7.96
CA GLY A 5 43.14 3.09 7.95
C GLY A 5 42.41 3.20 9.30
N ILE A 6 41.34 3.99 9.34
CA ILE A 6 40.55 4.23 10.56
C ILE A 6 39.34 3.30 10.63
N GLU A 7 38.81 3.11 11.84
CA GLU A 7 37.51 2.47 12.05
C GLU A 7 36.38 3.17 11.30
N THR A 8 35.38 2.41 10.91
CA THR A 8 34.19 2.91 10.23
C THR A 8 32.94 2.29 10.86
N GLU A 9 31.78 2.65 10.40
CA GLU A 9 30.52 2.00 10.82
C GLU A 9 30.46 0.49 10.54
N LYS A 10 31.30 -0.04 9.62
CA LYS A 10 31.36 -1.46 9.25
C LYS A 10 32.67 -2.15 9.63
N ILE A 11 33.69 -1.39 10.05
CA ILE A 11 35.01 -1.92 10.36
C ILE A 11 35.38 -1.55 11.80
N GLU A 12 35.71 -2.56 12.58
CA GLU A 12 36.08 -2.44 13.99
C GLU A 12 37.49 -3.00 14.26
N TYR A 13 38.24 -2.35 15.12
CA TYR A 13 39.59 -2.76 15.53
C TYR A 13 39.65 -3.07 17.03
N LYS A 14 40.36 -4.12 17.40
CA LYS A 14 40.64 -4.50 18.78
C LYS A 14 42.12 -4.77 18.94
N LYS A 15 42.75 -4.22 20.00
CA LYS A 15 44.17 -4.35 20.23
C LYS A 15 44.60 -5.76 20.58
N SER A 16 43.73 -6.51 21.26
CA SER A 16 44.04 -7.85 21.74
C SER A 16 42.76 -8.70 21.95
N LEU A 17 42.92 -9.98 22.23
CA LEU A 17 41.86 -10.89 22.63
C LEU A 17 41.31 -10.60 24.06
N GLY A 18 41.92 -9.68 24.80
CA GLY A 18 41.34 -9.18 26.05
C GLY A 18 40.05 -8.41 25.86
N GLU A 19 39.81 -7.90 24.63
CA GLU A 19 38.63 -7.08 24.25
C GLU A 19 37.53 -7.90 23.54
N LEU A 20 37.49 -9.25 23.77
CA LEU A 20 36.52 -10.12 23.14
C LEU A 20 35.05 -9.75 23.47
N LYS A 21 34.80 -9.27 24.69
CA LYS A 21 33.46 -8.87 25.10
C LYS A 21 32.96 -7.65 24.33
N GLU A 22 33.81 -6.65 24.20
CA GLU A 22 33.54 -5.45 23.41
C GLU A 22 33.44 -5.79 21.92
N ALA A 23 34.29 -6.69 21.42
CA ALA A 23 34.26 -7.18 20.06
C ALA A 23 32.88 -7.84 19.71
N MET A 24 32.33 -8.65 20.62
CA MET A 24 30.98 -9.23 20.43
C MET A 24 29.91 -8.16 20.38
N ALA A 25 30.02 -7.13 21.24
CA ALA A 25 29.11 -5.99 21.23
C ALA A 25 29.12 -5.26 19.88
N SER A 26 30.33 -5.00 19.33
CA SER A 26 30.50 -4.34 18.02
C SER A 26 29.96 -5.21 16.87
N ILE A 27 30.22 -6.52 16.87
CA ILE A 27 29.63 -7.43 15.85
C ILE A 27 28.11 -7.31 15.85
N ALA A 28 27.45 -7.42 17.02
CA ALA A 28 26.00 -7.33 17.10
C ALA A 28 25.47 -5.94 16.65
N ALA A 29 26.14 -4.87 17.07
CA ALA A 29 25.76 -3.50 16.72
C ALA A 29 25.87 -3.23 15.21
N ILE A 30 26.95 -3.69 14.58
CA ILE A 30 27.18 -3.57 13.13
C ILE A 30 26.17 -4.41 12.35
N LEU A 31 25.92 -5.66 12.77
CA LEU A 31 24.92 -6.52 12.15
C LEU A 31 23.53 -5.91 12.21
N ASN A 32 23.16 -5.29 13.33
CA ASN A 32 21.84 -4.67 13.50
C ASN A 32 21.63 -3.45 12.59
N LYS A 33 22.69 -2.75 12.23
CA LYS A 33 22.57 -1.57 11.35
C LYS A 33 22.83 -1.89 9.88
N HIS A 34 23.87 -2.69 9.60
CA HIS A 34 24.40 -2.86 8.24
C HIS A 34 24.23 -4.28 7.69
N GLY A 35 23.95 -5.26 8.54
CA GLY A 35 23.84 -6.67 8.14
C GLY A 35 25.18 -7.35 7.86
N GLU A 36 26.28 -6.62 7.76
CA GLU A 36 27.63 -7.15 7.48
C GLU A 36 28.73 -6.24 8.05
N GLY A 37 29.89 -6.80 8.31
CA GLY A 37 31.03 -6.03 8.79
C GLY A 37 32.32 -6.82 8.89
N GLU A 38 33.36 -6.13 9.35
CA GLU A 38 34.71 -6.65 9.52
C GLU A 38 35.25 -6.29 10.91
N LEU A 39 35.98 -7.23 11.51
CA LEU A 39 36.63 -7.04 12.79
C LEU A 39 38.05 -7.52 12.72
N TYR A 40 38.98 -6.75 13.26
CA TYR A 40 40.39 -7.07 13.32
C TYR A 40 40.89 -7.10 14.77
N PHE A 41 41.58 -8.17 15.15
CA PHE A 41 42.33 -8.23 16.42
C PHE A 41 43.81 -8.08 16.16
N GLY A 42 44.48 -7.25 16.99
CA GLY A 42 45.88 -6.89 16.83
C GLY A 42 46.07 -5.55 16.13
N VAL A 43 45.06 -4.68 16.12
CA VAL A 43 45.07 -3.36 15.52
C VAL A 43 44.56 -2.33 16.52
N LYS A 44 45.19 -1.14 16.57
CA LYS A 44 44.66 -0.01 17.34
C LYS A 44 43.54 0.70 16.62
N ASN A 45 42.68 1.42 17.34
CA ASN A 45 41.58 2.20 16.77
C ASN A 45 41.99 3.21 15.70
N ASN A 46 43.25 3.68 15.73
CA ASN A 46 43.81 4.56 14.71
C ASN A 46 44.34 3.80 13.47
N GLY A 47 44.18 2.49 13.41
CA GLY A 47 44.61 1.63 12.30
C GLY A 47 46.06 1.12 12.38
N ASP A 48 46.80 1.45 13.42
CA ASP A 48 48.17 0.95 13.57
C ASP A 48 48.18 -0.54 13.89
N VAL A 49 48.84 -1.34 13.08
CA VAL A 49 48.98 -2.77 13.28
C VAL A 49 49.98 -3.05 14.42
N LEU A 50 49.48 -3.70 15.46
CA LEU A 50 50.28 -4.20 16.59
C LEU A 50 50.80 -5.61 16.35
N GLY A 51 49.98 -6.44 15.72
CA GLY A 51 50.20 -7.88 15.58
C GLY A 51 49.82 -8.66 16.82
N LEU A 52 49.61 -9.96 16.65
CA LEU A 52 49.29 -10.94 17.70
C LEU A 52 50.13 -12.20 17.51
N GLY A 53 50.43 -12.89 18.62
CA GLY A 53 50.88 -14.28 18.55
C GLY A 53 49.70 -15.19 18.25
N ILE A 54 49.57 -15.57 16.98
CA ILE A 54 48.42 -16.35 16.51
C ILE A 54 48.75 -17.85 16.60
N THR A 55 47.84 -18.61 17.22
CA THR A 55 47.84 -20.05 17.32
C THR A 55 46.44 -20.57 16.98
N ASP A 56 46.31 -21.86 16.71
CA ASP A 56 44.99 -22.48 16.52
C ASP A 56 44.04 -22.26 17.73
N GLU A 57 44.64 -22.18 18.94
CA GLU A 57 43.90 -21.91 20.18
C GLU A 57 43.32 -20.47 20.18
N THR A 58 44.06 -19.48 19.71
CA THR A 58 43.59 -18.09 19.65
C THR A 58 42.46 -17.92 18.64
N ILE A 59 42.55 -18.57 17.47
CA ILE A 59 41.50 -18.59 16.45
C ILE A 59 40.24 -19.28 17.01
N ARG A 60 40.43 -20.43 17.66
CA ARG A 60 39.31 -21.17 18.28
C ARG A 60 38.60 -20.35 19.34
N LYS A 61 39.35 -19.63 20.18
CA LYS A 61 38.80 -18.75 21.22
C LYS A 61 37.91 -17.65 20.63
N VAL A 62 38.29 -17.03 19.51
CA VAL A 62 37.44 -16.05 18.79
C VAL A 62 36.15 -16.73 18.28
N SER A 63 36.27 -17.88 17.62
CA SER A 63 35.13 -18.63 17.09
C SER A 63 34.15 -19.05 18.18
N GLU A 64 34.64 -19.58 19.29
CA GLU A 64 33.84 -19.97 20.46
C GLU A 64 33.13 -18.76 21.09
N SER A 65 33.85 -17.62 21.18
CA SER A 65 33.25 -16.39 21.71
C SER A 65 32.06 -15.94 20.87
N ILE A 66 32.20 -15.92 19.54
CA ILE A 66 31.12 -15.58 18.63
C ILE A 66 29.96 -16.55 18.78
N LYS A 67 30.23 -17.87 18.74
CA LYS A 67 29.20 -18.91 18.86
C LYS A 67 28.41 -18.80 20.17
N ASN A 68 29.08 -18.51 21.27
CA ASN A 68 28.46 -18.55 22.61
C ASN A 68 27.76 -17.24 23.01
N HIS A 69 28.12 -16.13 22.38
CA HIS A 69 27.66 -14.81 22.84
C HIS A 69 26.88 -14.01 21.80
N ILE A 70 26.81 -14.45 20.55
CA ILE A 70 25.98 -13.83 19.50
C ILE A 70 24.73 -14.64 19.25
N THR A 71 23.58 -14.02 19.35
CA THR A 71 22.26 -14.63 19.09
C THR A 71 21.40 -13.68 18.23
N PRO A 72 20.80 -14.11 17.14
CA PRO A 72 20.91 -15.44 16.49
C PRO A 72 22.32 -15.83 16.09
N ALA A 73 22.56 -17.12 15.88
CA ALA A 73 23.86 -17.61 15.48
C ALA A 73 24.30 -17.05 14.12
N ILE A 74 25.59 -16.71 14.00
CA ILE A 74 26.22 -16.33 12.75
C ILE A 74 27.41 -17.26 12.46
N TYR A 75 27.82 -17.33 11.21
CA TYR A 75 28.91 -18.19 10.75
C TYR A 75 29.96 -17.32 10.03
N PRO A 76 30.80 -16.58 10.76
CA PRO A 76 31.78 -15.67 10.18
C PRO A 76 32.94 -16.42 9.53
N GLU A 77 33.59 -15.77 8.57
CA GLU A 77 34.88 -16.16 8.06
C GLU A 77 35.98 -15.62 9.01
N ILE A 78 36.78 -16.51 9.58
CA ILE A 78 37.86 -16.15 10.49
C ILE A 78 39.18 -16.60 9.85
N THR A 79 40.03 -15.61 9.51
CA THR A 79 41.32 -15.85 8.84
C THR A 79 42.44 -15.04 9.51
N THR A 80 43.68 -15.30 9.12
CA THR A 80 44.83 -14.50 9.54
C THR A 80 45.32 -13.67 8.38
N ARG A 81 45.73 -12.41 8.66
CA ARG A 81 46.40 -11.57 7.68
C ARG A 81 47.79 -11.26 8.14
N LYS A 82 48.76 -11.56 7.29
CA LYS A 82 50.18 -11.28 7.53
C LYS A 82 50.62 -10.07 6.75
N TYR A 83 51.30 -9.13 7.41
CA TYR A 83 51.83 -7.92 6.82
C TYR A 83 53.31 -8.06 6.47
N GLU A 84 53.83 -7.14 5.64
CA GLU A 84 55.22 -7.16 5.13
C GLU A 84 56.27 -7.15 6.23
N ASP A 85 56.00 -6.56 7.40
CA ASP A 85 56.88 -6.51 8.56
C ASP A 85 56.81 -7.76 9.45
N GLY A 86 56.10 -8.80 9.00
CA GLY A 86 55.95 -10.08 9.68
C GLY A 86 54.86 -10.11 10.76
N ARG A 87 54.18 -8.99 11.06
CA ARG A 87 53.08 -8.97 12.01
C ARG A 87 51.87 -9.69 11.45
N GLU A 88 51.15 -10.39 12.32
CA GLU A 88 49.95 -11.11 11.96
C GLU A 88 48.78 -10.60 12.81
N VAL A 89 47.58 -10.52 12.20
CA VAL A 89 46.33 -10.11 12.86
C VAL A 89 45.23 -11.17 12.56
N ILE A 90 44.25 -11.31 13.46
CA ILE A 90 43.08 -12.11 13.19
C ILE A 90 42.04 -11.19 12.48
N TYR A 91 41.58 -11.62 11.34
CA TYR A 91 40.57 -10.96 10.56
C TYR A 91 39.25 -11.79 10.60
N VAL A 92 38.17 -11.14 10.93
CA VAL A 92 36.85 -11.72 11.01
C VAL A 92 35.90 -10.96 10.08
N ARG A 93 35.39 -11.64 9.07
CA ARG A 93 34.32 -11.12 8.23
C ARG A 93 33.01 -11.78 8.62
N PHE A 94 31.99 -10.98 8.86
CA PHE A 94 30.69 -11.47 9.32
C PHE A 94 29.54 -10.82 8.56
N SER A 95 28.44 -11.58 8.40
CA SER A 95 27.19 -11.12 7.82
C SER A 95 26.02 -11.85 8.44
N GLY A 96 24.85 -11.22 8.36
CA GLY A 96 23.60 -11.81 8.85
C GLY A 96 22.39 -10.98 8.46
N ASN A 97 21.25 -11.66 8.33
CA ASN A 97 19.97 -11.08 7.92
C ASN A 97 18.82 -11.41 8.91
N GLN A 98 19.18 -11.73 10.17
CA GLN A 98 18.22 -12.11 11.21
C GLN A 98 18.23 -11.11 12.39
N GLN A 99 18.30 -9.80 12.07
CA GLN A 99 18.19 -8.75 13.08
C GLN A 99 16.88 -8.91 13.90
N PRO A 100 16.90 -8.56 15.21
CA PRO A 100 18.01 -8.03 15.98
C PRO A 100 18.98 -9.11 16.49
N TYR A 101 20.27 -8.83 16.38
CA TYR A 101 21.35 -9.62 16.98
C TYR A 101 21.65 -9.11 18.38
N LEU A 102 21.87 -10.04 19.31
CA LEU A 102 22.26 -9.74 20.68
C LEU A 102 23.69 -10.20 20.91
N ALA A 103 24.46 -9.40 21.64
CA ALA A 103 25.72 -9.82 22.23
C ALA A 103 25.56 -9.85 23.75
N HIS A 104 25.87 -10.98 24.38
CA HIS A 104 25.68 -11.19 25.82
C HIS A 104 24.24 -10.83 26.27
N ASN A 105 23.22 -11.22 25.49
CA ASN A 105 21.80 -10.92 25.70
C ASN A 105 21.42 -9.43 25.66
N VAL A 106 22.27 -8.57 25.11
CA VAL A 106 21.98 -7.13 24.95
C VAL A 106 21.99 -6.78 23.48
N ALA A 107 20.88 -6.23 22.98
CA ALA A 107 20.79 -5.67 21.64
C ALA A 107 21.47 -4.29 21.60
N ARG A 108 22.32 -4.09 20.59
CA ARG A 108 22.99 -2.81 20.31
C ARG A 108 22.84 -2.43 18.86
N ILE A 109 22.98 -1.14 18.58
CA ILE A 109 22.96 -0.59 17.23
C ILE A 109 24.15 0.34 17.04
N ARG A 110 24.80 0.28 15.89
CA ARG A 110 25.95 1.10 15.54
C ARG A 110 25.52 2.52 15.21
N GLN A 111 26.17 3.51 15.82
CA GLN A 111 26.03 4.91 15.47
C GLN A 111 27.42 5.54 15.40
N ALA A 112 27.87 5.88 14.20
CA ALA A 112 29.26 6.23 13.91
C ALA A 112 30.24 5.13 14.41
N ASP A 113 31.02 5.39 15.43
CA ASP A 113 31.98 4.46 16.05
C ASP A 113 31.51 3.94 17.43
N GLU A 114 30.27 4.24 17.84
CA GLU A 114 29.69 3.83 19.11
C GLU A 114 28.68 2.70 18.99
N ASP A 115 28.66 1.79 19.96
CA ASP A 115 27.74 0.67 20.09
C ASP A 115 26.67 0.96 21.14
N LEU A 116 25.62 1.67 20.75
CA LEU A 116 24.56 2.10 21.65
C LEU A 116 23.60 0.94 21.99
N VAL A 117 23.14 0.90 23.24
CA VAL A 117 22.06 -0.02 23.61
C VAL A 117 20.80 0.36 22.84
N MET A 118 20.23 -0.62 22.16
CA MET A 118 19.02 -0.43 21.37
C MET A 118 17.83 -0.09 22.27
N SER A 119 17.01 0.89 21.87
CA SER A 119 15.76 1.17 22.58
C SER A 119 14.76 0.01 22.40
N GLN A 120 13.84 -0.12 23.34
CA GLN A 120 12.85 -1.19 23.32
C GLN A 120 11.96 -1.12 22.07
N ASP A 121 11.63 0.09 21.59
CA ASP A 121 10.81 0.30 20.42
C ASP A 121 11.51 -0.22 19.15
N VAL A 122 12.78 0.18 18.94
CA VAL A 122 13.59 -0.28 17.79
C VAL A 122 13.81 -1.80 17.84
N TYR A 123 14.06 -2.34 19.04
CA TYR A 123 14.21 -3.78 19.23
C TYR A 123 12.93 -4.55 18.86
N SER A 124 11.78 -4.07 19.32
CA SER A 124 10.48 -4.67 19.03
C SER A 124 10.14 -4.59 17.55
N GLU A 125 10.44 -3.45 16.90
CA GLU A 125 10.25 -3.28 15.45
C GLU A 125 11.09 -4.29 14.65
N MET A 126 12.39 -4.43 14.96
CA MET A 126 13.25 -5.41 14.28
C MET A 126 12.80 -6.86 14.52
N LEU A 127 12.28 -7.19 15.71
CA LEU A 127 11.71 -8.51 15.98
C LEU A 127 10.48 -8.80 15.09
N LEU A 128 9.60 -7.83 14.95
CA LEU A 128 8.44 -7.93 14.07
C LEU A 128 8.86 -8.11 12.60
N GLU A 129 9.84 -7.33 12.14
CA GLU A 129 10.40 -7.47 10.79
C GLU A 129 11.05 -8.84 10.56
N ARG A 130 11.84 -9.34 11.53
CA ARG A 130 12.45 -10.67 11.45
C ARG A 130 11.45 -11.80 11.46
N GLY A 131 10.42 -11.66 12.27
CA GLY A 131 9.37 -12.66 12.39
C GLY A 131 8.53 -12.77 11.13
N GLY A 132 8.63 -11.78 10.24
CA GLY A 132 7.86 -11.71 9.03
C GLY A 132 6.37 -11.86 9.30
N ASP A 133 5.68 -12.54 8.39
CA ASP A 133 4.24 -12.73 8.47
C ASP A 133 3.78 -13.47 9.74
N LYS A 134 4.63 -14.36 10.31
CA LYS A 134 4.24 -15.18 11.47
C LYS A 134 3.89 -14.38 12.73
N TYR A 135 4.57 -13.25 12.97
CA TYR A 135 4.34 -12.40 14.15
C TYR A 135 3.55 -11.14 13.80
N SER A 136 3.15 -10.98 12.53
CA SER A 136 2.27 -9.89 12.16
C SER A 136 0.94 -9.98 12.92
N TRP A 137 0.34 -8.83 13.23
CA TRP A 137 -0.93 -8.77 13.94
C TRP A 137 -2.01 -9.64 13.25
N GLU A 138 -2.06 -9.62 11.94
CA GLU A 138 -3.08 -10.31 11.15
C GLU A 138 -3.04 -11.84 11.31
N ASN A 139 -1.87 -12.42 11.60
CA ASN A 139 -1.66 -13.87 11.75
C ASN A 139 -1.74 -14.36 13.20
N GLN A 140 -1.96 -13.46 14.16
CA GLN A 140 -2.19 -13.85 15.56
C GLN A 140 -3.60 -14.37 15.75
N VAL A 141 -3.75 -15.34 16.65
CA VAL A 141 -5.06 -15.91 17.02
C VAL A 141 -5.88 -14.84 17.73
N SER A 142 -7.09 -14.60 17.25
CA SER A 142 -8.03 -13.66 17.84
C SER A 142 -8.87 -14.35 18.94
N LYS A 143 -9.62 -13.54 19.68
CA LYS A 143 -10.65 -14.04 20.61
C LYS A 143 -11.94 -14.49 19.93
N TYR A 144 -12.08 -14.24 18.63
CA TYR A 144 -13.28 -14.55 17.86
C TYR A 144 -13.20 -15.95 17.29
N THR A 145 -14.36 -16.59 17.16
CA THR A 145 -14.54 -17.94 16.62
C THR A 145 -15.37 -17.91 15.33
N ILE A 146 -15.55 -19.06 14.71
CA ILE A 146 -16.41 -19.21 13.53
C ILE A 146 -17.86 -18.73 13.81
N ASP A 147 -18.31 -18.87 15.03
CA ASP A 147 -19.69 -18.48 15.44
C ASP A 147 -19.87 -16.94 15.52
N ASP A 148 -18.79 -16.18 15.59
CA ASP A 148 -18.80 -14.71 15.62
C ASP A 148 -18.85 -14.06 14.23
N ILE A 149 -18.89 -14.86 13.16
CA ILE A 149 -18.89 -14.37 11.78
C ILE A 149 -20.20 -13.65 11.45
N ASP A 150 -20.08 -12.45 10.89
CA ASP A 150 -21.18 -11.76 10.23
C ASP A 150 -21.50 -12.43 8.88
N ILE A 151 -22.47 -13.33 8.89
CA ILE A 151 -22.88 -14.10 7.72
C ILE A 151 -23.26 -13.22 6.50
N PRO A 152 -23.98 -12.08 6.65
CA PRO A 152 -24.22 -11.15 5.55
C PRO A 152 -22.94 -10.62 4.90
N SER A 153 -21.92 -10.24 5.68
CA SER A 153 -20.61 -9.79 5.17
C SER A 153 -19.91 -10.90 4.39
N LEU A 154 -19.86 -12.13 4.96
CA LEU A 154 -19.25 -13.28 4.28
C LEU A 154 -19.94 -13.59 2.94
N LYS A 155 -21.28 -13.60 2.92
CA LYS A 155 -22.05 -13.82 1.68
C LYS A 155 -21.81 -12.73 0.64
N THR A 156 -21.74 -11.46 1.07
CA THR A 156 -21.42 -10.34 0.18
C THR A 156 -20.03 -10.49 -0.44
N TYR A 157 -19.04 -10.86 0.38
CA TYR A 157 -17.68 -11.14 -0.08
C TYR A 157 -17.67 -12.28 -1.11
N LEU A 158 -18.28 -13.43 -0.77
CA LEU A 158 -18.33 -14.60 -1.65
C LEU A 158 -19.00 -14.30 -2.99
N ALA A 159 -20.09 -13.54 -3.00
CA ALA A 159 -20.77 -13.14 -4.23
C ALA A 159 -19.82 -12.36 -5.15
N LYS A 160 -19.09 -11.39 -4.60
CA LYS A 160 -18.08 -10.62 -5.35
C LYS A 160 -16.93 -11.51 -5.83
N ALA A 161 -16.37 -12.37 -4.97
CA ALA A 161 -15.23 -13.22 -5.27
C ALA A 161 -15.58 -14.26 -6.36
N LYS A 162 -16.78 -14.81 -6.35
CA LYS A 162 -17.30 -15.70 -7.42
C LYS A 162 -17.42 -14.98 -8.75
N VAL A 163 -18.01 -13.78 -8.78
CA VAL A 163 -18.09 -12.95 -9.99
C VAL A 163 -16.71 -12.56 -10.49
N ALA A 164 -15.76 -12.33 -9.59
CA ALA A 164 -14.38 -12.03 -9.93
C ALA A 164 -13.62 -13.22 -10.56
N GLY A 165 -14.08 -14.46 -10.33
CA GLY A 165 -13.42 -15.67 -10.80
C GLY A 165 -12.04 -15.91 -10.19
N ARG A 166 -11.78 -15.34 -8.99
CA ARG A 166 -10.46 -15.40 -8.33
C ARG A 166 -10.40 -16.42 -7.17
N ILE A 167 -11.50 -17.11 -6.86
CA ILE A 167 -11.57 -18.21 -5.91
C ILE A 167 -11.87 -19.53 -6.63
N GLU A 168 -11.20 -20.60 -6.20
CA GLU A 168 -11.29 -21.93 -6.83
C GLU A 168 -12.28 -22.88 -6.14
N PHE A 169 -12.93 -22.42 -5.05
CA PHE A 169 -13.87 -23.24 -4.26
C PHE A 169 -15.31 -22.70 -4.38
N GLU A 170 -16.28 -23.62 -4.34
CA GLU A 170 -17.69 -23.30 -4.50
C GLU A 170 -18.49 -23.29 -3.18
N SER A 171 -17.87 -23.73 -2.06
CA SER A 171 -18.56 -23.84 -0.77
C SER A 171 -18.98 -22.48 -0.23
N ASP A 172 -20.16 -22.45 0.38
CA ASP A 172 -20.69 -21.31 1.15
C ASP A 172 -20.66 -21.58 2.66
N GLU A 173 -20.19 -22.76 3.09
CA GLU A 173 -20.04 -23.12 4.49
C GLU A 173 -18.92 -22.29 5.13
N PRO A 174 -19.21 -21.50 6.20
CA PRO A 174 -18.23 -20.57 6.78
C PRO A 174 -16.89 -21.24 7.14
N LYS A 175 -16.92 -22.41 7.78
CA LYS A 175 -15.70 -23.12 8.19
C LYS A 175 -14.83 -23.46 6.98
N VAL A 176 -15.43 -24.00 5.92
CA VAL A 176 -14.71 -24.40 4.70
C VAL A 176 -14.12 -23.18 4.00
N VAL A 177 -14.90 -22.08 3.91
CA VAL A 177 -14.45 -20.82 3.30
C VAL A 177 -13.26 -20.25 4.05
N LEU A 178 -13.36 -20.15 5.37
CA LEU A 178 -12.31 -19.58 6.21
C LEU A 178 -11.03 -20.39 6.18
N ASP A 179 -11.14 -21.73 6.18
CA ASP A 179 -10.01 -22.64 6.03
C ASP A 179 -9.31 -22.45 4.68
N LYS A 180 -10.07 -22.39 3.58
CA LYS A 180 -9.53 -22.13 2.23
C LYS A 180 -8.90 -20.75 2.07
N LEU A 181 -9.37 -19.76 2.82
CA LEU A 181 -8.78 -18.42 2.86
C LEU A 181 -7.60 -18.31 3.84
N GLU A 182 -7.28 -19.38 4.58
CA GLU A 182 -6.22 -19.44 5.62
C GLU A 182 -6.48 -18.45 6.77
N LEU A 183 -7.74 -18.28 7.15
CA LEU A 183 -8.17 -17.35 8.20
C LEU A 183 -8.46 -18.02 9.55
N LEU A 184 -8.32 -19.35 9.63
CA LEU A 184 -8.47 -20.12 10.86
C LEU A 184 -7.13 -20.35 11.54
N ALA A 185 -7.15 -20.38 12.87
CA ALA A 185 -6.03 -20.88 13.68
C ALA A 185 -5.90 -22.41 13.56
N ASP A 186 -4.78 -22.95 14.04
CA ASP A 186 -4.48 -24.39 13.98
C ASP A 186 -5.51 -25.28 14.72
N ASP A 187 -6.27 -24.71 15.65
CA ASP A 187 -7.35 -25.43 16.36
C ASP A 187 -8.63 -25.62 15.53
N GLY A 188 -8.73 -24.95 14.37
CA GLY A 188 -9.87 -25.01 13.46
C GLY A 188 -11.17 -24.43 14.03
N ILE A 189 -11.10 -23.61 15.09
CA ILE A 189 -12.22 -23.00 15.80
C ILE A 189 -12.05 -21.49 15.85
N HIS A 190 -10.90 -21.01 16.32
CA HIS A 190 -10.62 -19.57 16.43
C HIS A 190 -10.18 -18.98 15.08
N LEU A 191 -10.55 -17.72 14.91
CA LEU A 191 -10.11 -16.94 13.75
C LEU A 191 -8.73 -16.33 14.02
N LEU A 192 -7.95 -16.19 12.98
CA LEU A 192 -6.85 -15.23 12.99
C LEU A 192 -7.42 -13.79 13.04
N ASN A 193 -6.62 -12.83 13.51
CA ASN A 193 -7.05 -11.43 13.55
C ASN A 193 -7.50 -10.91 12.16
N ALA A 194 -6.86 -11.38 11.06
CA ALA A 194 -7.30 -11.09 9.71
C ALA A 194 -8.74 -11.54 9.44
N GLY A 195 -9.09 -12.78 9.83
CA GLY A 195 -10.43 -13.32 9.67
C GLY A 195 -11.47 -12.56 10.49
N ALA A 196 -11.12 -12.25 11.74
CA ALA A 196 -11.97 -11.46 12.63
C ALA A 196 -12.21 -10.05 12.07
N ALA A 197 -11.17 -9.35 11.61
CA ALA A 197 -11.31 -8.02 11.02
C ALA A 197 -12.15 -8.02 9.74
N LEU A 198 -11.93 -9.01 8.86
CA LEU A 198 -12.64 -9.10 7.59
C LEU A 198 -14.14 -9.39 7.76
N PHE A 199 -14.51 -10.28 8.71
CA PHE A 199 -15.85 -10.89 8.72
C PHE A 199 -16.58 -10.85 10.06
N CYS A 200 -15.98 -10.35 11.15
CA CYS A 200 -16.67 -10.22 12.42
C CYS A 200 -17.00 -8.77 12.75
N ASN A 201 -17.99 -8.59 13.62
CA ASN A 201 -18.29 -7.27 14.21
C ASN A 201 -17.17 -6.88 15.22
N CYS A 202 -16.02 -6.50 14.67
CA CYS A 202 -14.77 -6.31 15.37
C CYS A 202 -14.50 -4.83 15.69
N SER A 203 -14.11 -4.54 16.91
CA SER A 203 -13.79 -3.17 17.36
C SER A 203 -12.46 -2.63 16.82
N THR A 204 -11.64 -3.47 16.18
CA THR A 204 -10.38 -3.03 15.58
C THR A 204 -10.56 -2.28 14.25
N ASN A 205 -11.77 -2.29 13.70
CA ASN A 205 -12.12 -1.63 12.43
C ASN A 205 -12.80 -0.28 12.64
N ASP A 206 -12.72 0.30 13.81
CA ASP A 206 -13.35 1.57 14.12
C ASP A 206 -12.95 2.70 13.18
N VAL A 207 -13.88 3.62 12.94
CA VAL A 207 -13.69 4.79 12.10
C VAL A 207 -14.41 5.99 12.69
N GLN A 208 -13.77 7.15 12.59
CA GLN A 208 -14.36 8.43 12.90
C GLN A 208 -14.56 9.21 11.60
N MET A 209 -15.75 9.75 11.40
CA MET A 209 -16.11 10.51 10.20
C MET A 209 -16.66 11.86 10.62
N ALA A 210 -16.19 12.93 10.01
CA ALA A 210 -16.63 14.28 10.35
C ALA A 210 -16.81 15.14 9.10
N LYS A 211 -17.82 16.02 9.14
CA LYS A 211 -18.03 17.07 8.12
C LYS A 211 -17.79 18.42 8.74
N PHE A 212 -16.97 19.24 8.08
CA PHE A 212 -16.58 20.56 8.55
C PHE A 212 -17.25 21.67 7.72
N ALA A 213 -17.58 22.76 8.37
CA ALA A 213 -18.17 23.95 7.71
C ALA A 213 -17.14 24.72 6.86
N THR A 214 -15.84 24.49 7.11
CA THR A 214 -14.73 25.22 6.51
C THR A 214 -13.65 24.28 5.99
N ASP A 215 -12.52 24.84 5.55
CA ASP A 215 -11.36 24.07 5.06
C ASP A 215 -10.41 23.61 6.18
N VAL A 216 -10.79 23.83 7.44
CA VAL A 216 -10.02 23.44 8.64
C VAL A 216 -10.90 22.73 9.66
N LYS A 217 -10.30 21.89 10.54
CA LYS A 217 -10.97 21.16 11.62
C LYS A 217 -11.40 22.10 12.75
N ALA A 218 -12.32 23.05 12.49
CA ALA A 218 -12.75 24.03 13.48
C ALA A 218 -14.23 23.89 13.86
N THR A 219 -15.13 23.81 12.90
CA THR A 219 -16.58 23.76 13.13
C THR A 219 -17.15 22.54 12.44
N PHE A 220 -17.70 21.62 13.23
CA PHE A 220 -18.36 20.42 12.74
C PHE A 220 -19.80 20.73 12.30
N THR A 221 -20.22 20.18 11.18
CA THR A 221 -21.60 20.16 10.73
C THR A 221 -22.22 18.78 10.85
N ASP A 222 -21.40 17.72 10.90
CA ASP A 222 -21.76 16.35 11.18
C ASP A 222 -20.58 15.61 11.82
N ILE A 223 -20.87 14.69 12.74
CA ILE A 223 -19.91 13.77 13.35
C ILE A 223 -20.55 12.40 13.45
N ARG A 224 -19.88 11.40 12.93
CA ARG A 224 -20.30 10.01 13.02
C ARG A 224 -19.11 9.15 13.45
N ARG A 225 -19.31 8.32 14.47
CA ARG A 225 -18.34 7.31 14.88
C ARG A 225 -18.96 5.93 14.75
N VAL A 226 -18.22 4.98 14.20
CA VAL A 226 -18.57 3.57 14.14
C VAL A 226 -17.50 2.79 14.84
N ASP A 227 -17.83 2.21 15.99
CA ASP A 227 -16.84 1.58 16.89
C ASP A 227 -16.59 0.10 16.56
N LYS A 228 -17.45 -0.53 15.75
CA LYS A 228 -17.36 -1.94 15.40
C LYS A 228 -17.94 -2.20 14.02
N GLY A 229 -17.41 -3.20 13.36
CA GLY A 229 -17.92 -3.72 12.09
C GLY A 229 -16.92 -4.65 11.42
N SER A 230 -17.35 -5.45 10.47
CA SER A 230 -16.47 -6.16 9.56
C SER A 230 -15.88 -5.16 8.54
N ILE A 231 -14.69 -5.42 7.99
CA ILE A 231 -14.12 -4.55 6.95
C ILE A 231 -15.09 -4.44 5.76
N VAL A 232 -15.78 -5.52 5.40
CA VAL A 232 -16.76 -5.52 4.31
C VAL A 232 -17.90 -4.54 4.56
N GLU A 233 -18.39 -4.45 5.80
CA GLU A 233 -19.44 -3.51 6.20
C GLU A 233 -18.90 -2.09 6.36
N MET A 234 -17.77 -1.94 7.07
CA MET A 234 -17.15 -0.65 7.33
C MET A 234 -16.76 0.09 6.05
N SER A 235 -16.25 -0.64 5.04
CA SER A 235 -15.94 -0.06 3.74
C SER A 235 -17.18 0.53 3.07
N LYS A 236 -18.33 -0.16 3.14
CA LYS A 236 -19.60 0.36 2.61
C LYS A 236 -20.09 1.60 3.37
N ILE A 237 -19.98 1.58 4.70
CA ILE A 237 -20.38 2.71 5.55
C ILE A 237 -19.55 3.95 5.21
N CYS A 238 -18.23 3.79 5.08
CA CYS A 238 -17.32 4.86 4.73
C CYS A 238 -17.57 5.40 3.32
N GLU A 239 -17.70 4.50 2.33
CA GLU A 239 -18.02 4.85 0.95
C GLU A 239 -19.32 5.65 0.90
N GLN A 240 -20.40 5.17 1.55
CA GLN A 240 -21.68 5.83 1.56
C GLN A 240 -21.64 7.20 2.24
N TYR A 241 -20.91 7.33 3.36
CA TYR A 241 -20.73 8.61 4.06
C TYR A 241 -20.09 9.68 3.16
N ILE A 242 -19.11 9.29 2.37
CA ILE A 242 -18.43 10.18 1.41
C ILE A 242 -19.40 10.52 0.26
N ILE A 243 -20.09 9.53 -0.30
CA ILE A 243 -21.07 9.70 -1.40
C ILE A 243 -22.18 10.67 -1.01
N ASP A 244 -22.69 10.54 0.22
CA ASP A 244 -23.76 11.43 0.74
C ASP A 244 -23.28 12.86 1.00
N ALA A 245 -21.96 13.04 1.17
CA ALA A 245 -21.36 14.33 1.47
C ALA A 245 -20.84 15.09 0.25
N MET A 246 -20.68 14.41 -0.89
CA MET A 246 -20.14 15.04 -2.11
C MET A 246 -21.24 15.59 -3.00
N ASP A 247 -20.86 16.52 -3.88
CA ASP A 247 -21.76 17.15 -4.84
C ASP A 247 -21.88 16.29 -6.12
N TRP A 248 -23.05 16.34 -6.74
CA TRP A 248 -23.37 15.65 -7.98
C TRP A 248 -23.79 16.67 -9.03
N LYS A 249 -23.20 16.60 -10.20
CA LYS A 249 -23.61 17.37 -11.35
C LYS A 249 -24.67 16.58 -12.12
N ALA A 250 -25.81 17.19 -12.38
CA ALA A 250 -26.86 16.62 -13.21
C ALA A 250 -26.92 17.38 -14.54
N ASP A 251 -26.58 16.71 -15.63
CA ASP A 251 -26.73 17.21 -16.99
C ASP A 251 -27.94 16.54 -17.66
N ILE A 252 -28.70 17.28 -18.43
CA ILE A 252 -29.75 16.73 -19.28
C ILE A 252 -29.16 16.53 -20.68
N ILE A 253 -28.96 15.27 -21.06
CA ILE A 253 -28.45 14.90 -22.37
C ILE A 253 -29.59 14.26 -23.19
N GLY A 254 -30.17 15.03 -24.08
CA GLY A 254 -31.37 14.62 -24.79
C GLY A 254 -32.59 14.56 -23.85
N LEU A 255 -33.14 13.38 -23.60
CA LEU A 255 -34.26 13.13 -22.68
C LEU A 255 -33.80 12.44 -21.37
N GLU A 256 -32.51 12.20 -21.19
CA GLU A 256 -32.00 11.48 -20.02
C GLU A 256 -31.24 12.47 -19.10
N ARG A 257 -31.47 12.33 -17.79
CA ARG A 257 -30.68 12.99 -16.76
C ARG A 257 -29.45 12.10 -16.47
N VAL A 258 -28.25 12.65 -16.66
CA VAL A 258 -26.97 11.99 -16.35
C VAL A 258 -26.38 12.68 -15.13
N GLU A 259 -26.18 11.90 -14.07
CA GLU A 259 -25.54 12.38 -12.84
C GLU A 259 -24.08 12.00 -12.84
N THR A 260 -23.22 12.97 -12.60
CA THR A 260 -21.75 12.79 -12.52
C THR A 260 -21.29 13.25 -11.15
N PRO A 261 -20.60 12.38 -10.36
CA PRO A 261 -20.04 12.77 -9.07
C PRO A 261 -18.86 13.71 -9.26
N GLU A 262 -18.63 14.59 -8.28
CA GLU A 262 -17.44 15.47 -8.27
C GLU A 262 -16.12 14.68 -8.06
N ILE A 263 -16.18 13.53 -7.38
CA ILE A 263 -15.08 12.61 -7.16
C ILE A 263 -15.52 11.24 -7.68
N PRO A 264 -14.70 10.53 -8.49
CA PRO A 264 -15.06 9.19 -8.97
C PRO A 264 -15.31 8.20 -7.83
N VAL A 265 -16.49 7.55 -7.84
CA VAL A 265 -16.87 6.60 -6.78
C VAL A 265 -15.89 5.44 -6.68
N GLU A 266 -15.36 4.97 -7.81
CA GLU A 266 -14.34 3.92 -7.86
C GLU A 266 -13.03 4.33 -7.18
N ALA A 267 -12.62 5.60 -7.28
CA ALA A 267 -11.45 6.12 -6.59
C ALA A 267 -11.65 6.19 -5.07
N ILE A 268 -12.87 6.58 -4.64
CA ILE A 268 -13.26 6.57 -3.22
C ILE A 268 -13.23 5.15 -2.67
N ARG A 269 -13.84 4.20 -3.38
CA ARG A 269 -13.86 2.77 -2.97
C ARG A 269 -12.47 2.21 -2.81
N GLU A 270 -11.60 2.43 -3.79
CA GLU A 270 -10.19 2.00 -3.74
C GLU A 270 -9.48 2.61 -2.53
N ALA A 271 -9.61 3.92 -2.29
CA ALA A 271 -8.97 4.59 -1.16
C ALA A 271 -9.48 4.10 0.19
N VAL A 272 -10.79 3.90 0.35
CA VAL A 272 -11.41 3.37 1.56
C VAL A 272 -10.93 1.94 1.83
N THR A 273 -10.96 1.07 0.82
CA THR A 273 -10.51 -0.32 1.01
C THR A 273 -9.02 -0.39 1.32
N ASN A 274 -8.20 0.41 0.64
CA ASN A 274 -6.77 0.53 0.93
C ASN A 274 -6.51 1.01 2.36
N SER A 275 -7.35 1.90 2.91
CA SER A 275 -7.20 2.38 4.29
C SER A 275 -7.33 1.26 5.32
N TYR A 276 -8.19 0.26 5.09
CA TYR A 276 -8.27 -0.92 5.95
C TYR A 276 -7.18 -1.96 5.63
N GLY A 277 -6.89 -2.21 4.37
CA GLY A 277 -5.88 -3.18 3.94
C GLY A 277 -4.45 -2.83 4.37
N HIS A 278 -4.14 -1.54 4.50
CA HIS A 278 -2.81 -1.02 4.85
C HIS A 278 -2.73 -0.39 6.26
N ARG A 279 -3.81 -0.38 7.02
CA ARG A 279 -3.84 0.11 8.41
C ARG A 279 -2.83 -0.62 9.29
N THR A 280 -2.22 0.09 10.23
CA THR A 280 -1.52 -0.53 11.36
C THR A 280 -2.54 -0.89 12.43
N TYR A 281 -2.77 -2.19 12.61
CA TYR A 281 -3.63 -2.72 13.66
C TYR A 281 -2.85 -2.89 14.97
N GLY A 282 -3.58 -2.95 16.10
CA GLY A 282 -2.98 -3.13 17.42
C GLY A 282 -2.51 -1.85 18.10
N ASN A 283 -2.60 -0.71 17.45
CA ASN A 283 -2.52 0.61 18.05
C ASN A 283 -3.95 1.09 18.40
N ASN A 284 -4.09 1.99 19.36
CA ASN A 284 -5.39 2.53 19.77
C ASN A 284 -5.86 3.69 18.87
N GLN A 285 -5.42 3.77 17.63
CA GLN A 285 -5.79 4.80 16.67
C GLN A 285 -6.85 4.26 15.70
N CYS A 286 -7.82 5.08 15.32
CA CYS A 286 -8.84 4.72 14.33
C CYS A 286 -8.53 5.37 12.97
N ASN A 287 -9.11 4.83 11.88
CA ASN A 287 -9.15 5.53 10.61
C ASN A 287 -10.07 6.76 10.73
N GLU A 288 -9.76 7.83 9.99
CA GLU A 288 -10.58 9.03 9.96
C GLU A 288 -11.00 9.39 8.53
N ILE A 289 -12.21 9.94 8.40
CA ILE A 289 -12.71 10.52 7.16
C ILE A 289 -13.15 11.94 7.46
N ASP A 290 -12.47 12.90 6.85
CA ASP A 290 -12.69 14.31 7.03
C ASP A 290 -13.25 14.96 5.77
N VAL A 291 -14.49 15.43 5.83
CA VAL A 291 -15.15 16.11 4.73
C VAL A 291 -15.09 17.60 4.98
N PHE A 292 -14.15 18.27 4.32
CA PHE A 292 -14.01 19.72 4.31
C PHE A 292 -14.84 20.37 3.19
N LYS A 293 -14.90 21.69 3.20
CA LYS A 293 -15.60 22.44 2.15
C LYS A 293 -14.93 22.25 0.78
N ASN A 294 -13.59 22.21 0.75
CA ASN A 294 -12.77 22.18 -0.47
C ASN A 294 -12.15 20.81 -0.78
N ARG A 295 -12.22 19.82 0.12
CA ARG A 295 -11.64 18.49 -0.07
C ARG A 295 -12.24 17.44 0.85
N ILE A 296 -11.98 16.18 0.53
CA ILE A 296 -12.28 15.02 1.37
C ILE A 296 -10.98 14.28 1.64
N GLU A 297 -10.68 14.00 2.89
CA GLU A 297 -9.47 13.30 3.33
C GLU A 297 -9.83 11.95 3.94
N ILE A 298 -9.10 10.91 3.53
CA ILE A 298 -9.16 9.57 4.11
C ILE A 298 -7.82 9.30 4.78
N HIS A 299 -7.82 9.21 6.10
CA HIS A 299 -6.64 8.97 6.93
C HIS A 299 -6.52 7.48 7.26
N THR A 300 -5.35 6.92 6.96
CA THR A 300 -4.99 5.53 7.27
C THR A 300 -3.92 5.53 8.33
N THR A 301 -4.18 4.89 9.48
CA THR A 301 -3.20 4.84 10.57
C THR A 301 -1.97 4.00 10.20
N GLY A 302 -0.79 4.46 10.60
CA GLY A 302 0.49 3.75 10.46
C GLY A 302 1.38 4.24 9.31
N GLY A 303 1.09 5.39 8.73
CA GLY A 303 1.94 6.07 7.73
C GLY A 303 2.18 5.25 6.45
N PHE A 304 2.94 5.81 5.53
CA PHE A 304 3.38 5.09 4.33
C PHE A 304 4.60 4.20 4.66
N PRO A 305 4.89 3.12 3.92
CA PRO A 305 6.03 2.24 4.19
C PRO A 305 7.35 3.03 4.29
N LYS A 306 8.13 2.75 5.35
CA LYS A 306 9.39 3.45 5.62
C LYS A 306 10.35 3.38 4.44
N GLY A 307 11.00 4.50 4.12
CA GLY A 307 11.97 4.60 3.02
C GLY A 307 11.36 4.71 1.62
N HIS A 308 10.04 4.85 1.51
CA HIS A 308 9.32 5.02 0.26
C HIS A 308 8.46 6.28 0.25
N ASP A 309 8.37 6.90 -0.94
CA ASP A 309 7.47 8.02 -1.20
C ASP A 309 6.26 7.52 -2.00
N PRO A 310 5.02 7.95 -1.69
CA PRO A 310 3.84 7.62 -2.49
C PRO A 310 3.98 7.91 -3.98
N ALA A 311 4.71 8.97 -4.34
CA ALA A 311 4.96 9.34 -5.74
C ALA A 311 5.68 8.25 -6.55
N GLU A 312 6.50 7.41 -5.90
CA GLU A 312 7.19 6.30 -6.54
C GLU A 312 6.25 5.22 -7.10
N PHE A 313 5.00 5.18 -6.62
CA PHE A 313 4.00 4.17 -6.98
C PHE A 313 3.00 4.67 -8.03
N LEU A 314 3.09 5.93 -8.45
CA LEU A 314 2.16 6.53 -9.41
C LEU A 314 2.44 6.14 -10.86
N ASP A 315 3.65 5.67 -11.18
CA ASP A 315 4.02 5.18 -12.52
C ASP A 315 3.69 3.69 -12.73
N GLY A 316 3.37 2.95 -11.65
CA GLY A 316 3.02 1.52 -11.70
C GLY A 316 4.20 0.56 -11.87
N ASN A 317 5.45 1.01 -11.76
CA ASN A 317 6.65 0.19 -11.97
C ASN A 317 7.22 -0.43 -10.67
N LYS A 318 6.68 -0.06 -9.50
CA LYS A 318 7.14 -0.57 -8.20
C LYS A 318 6.45 -1.87 -7.81
N LYS A 319 7.16 -2.68 -7.02
CA LYS A 319 6.54 -3.85 -6.37
C LYS A 319 5.61 -3.39 -5.25
N ALA A 320 4.49 -4.11 -5.08
CA ALA A 320 3.57 -3.87 -3.97
C ALA A 320 4.25 -4.12 -2.62
N ILE A 321 4.11 -3.16 -1.70
CA ILE A 321 4.48 -3.30 -0.30
C ILE A 321 3.19 -3.45 0.49
N ARG A 322 3.00 -4.61 1.13
CA ARG A 322 1.77 -4.95 1.83
C ARG A 322 2.07 -5.07 3.31
N ARG A 323 1.40 -4.26 4.14
CA ARG A 323 1.49 -4.37 5.60
C ARG A 323 0.75 -5.59 6.11
N ASN A 324 -0.48 -5.81 5.63
CA ASN A 324 -1.34 -6.93 6.01
C ASN A 324 -1.55 -7.85 4.79
N LYS A 325 -0.58 -8.73 4.53
CA LYS A 325 -0.54 -9.56 3.31
C LYS A 325 -1.72 -10.53 3.20
N LEU A 326 -2.12 -11.12 4.34
CA LEU A 326 -3.24 -12.06 4.39
C LEU A 326 -4.56 -11.34 4.08
N MET A 327 -4.82 -10.21 4.75
CA MET A 327 -6.03 -9.42 4.53
C MET A 327 -6.09 -8.87 3.10
N THR A 328 -4.99 -8.31 2.58
CA THR A 328 -4.95 -7.78 1.21
C THR A 328 -5.12 -8.87 0.15
N ARG A 329 -4.63 -10.10 0.41
CA ARG A 329 -4.89 -11.27 -0.45
C ARG A 329 -6.38 -11.62 -0.50
N VAL A 330 -7.05 -11.63 0.63
CA VAL A 330 -8.49 -11.92 0.70
C VAL A 330 -9.29 -10.84 0.00
N LEU A 331 -8.99 -9.55 0.21
CA LEU A 331 -9.64 -8.44 -0.48
C LEU A 331 -9.39 -8.43 -2.00
N TYR A 332 -8.23 -8.95 -2.42
CA TYR A 332 -7.95 -9.14 -3.86
C TYR A 332 -8.89 -10.16 -4.51
N PHE A 333 -9.25 -11.22 -3.82
CA PHE A 333 -10.15 -12.24 -4.39
C PHE A 333 -11.53 -11.67 -4.71
N SER A 334 -12.03 -10.72 -3.94
CA SER A 334 -13.31 -10.04 -4.19
C SER A 334 -13.21 -8.82 -5.11
N LYS A 335 -12.04 -8.51 -5.67
CA LYS A 335 -11.76 -7.27 -6.43
C LYS A 335 -12.00 -5.98 -5.64
N ASP A 336 -12.06 -6.07 -4.32
CA ASP A 336 -12.15 -4.88 -3.49
C ASP A 336 -10.80 -4.16 -3.39
N MET A 337 -9.69 -4.87 -3.65
CA MET A 337 -8.33 -4.34 -3.63
C MET A 337 -7.46 -4.91 -4.75
N GLU A 338 -6.57 -4.10 -5.32
CA GLU A 338 -5.56 -4.56 -6.27
C GLU A 338 -4.23 -4.89 -5.58
N THR A 339 -3.48 -5.87 -6.13
CA THR A 339 -2.27 -6.39 -5.45
C THR A 339 -0.94 -6.01 -6.10
N PHE A 340 -0.96 -5.36 -7.25
CA PHE A 340 0.24 -5.09 -8.07
C PHE A 340 0.83 -3.69 -7.88
N ALA A 341 0.64 -3.05 -6.74
CA ALA A 341 1.04 -1.65 -6.47
C ALA A 341 0.38 -0.62 -7.40
N THR A 342 -0.77 -0.96 -7.97
CA THR A 342 -1.49 -0.12 -8.93
C THR A 342 -2.61 0.70 -8.29
N GLY A 343 -2.90 0.51 -6.99
CA GLY A 343 -4.01 1.17 -6.30
C GLY A 343 -3.89 2.70 -6.32
N LEU A 344 -2.74 3.26 -5.95
CA LEU A 344 -2.52 4.71 -5.98
C LEU A 344 -2.56 5.26 -7.40
N LYS A 345 -1.94 4.54 -8.35
CA LYS A 345 -2.00 4.91 -9.77
C LYS A 345 -3.44 4.92 -10.27
N ARG A 346 -4.23 3.88 -9.97
CA ARG A 346 -5.64 3.80 -10.36
C ARG A 346 -6.47 4.94 -9.80
N ILE A 347 -6.31 5.28 -8.51
CA ILE A 347 -6.95 6.44 -7.91
C ILE A 347 -6.59 7.71 -8.69
N LYS A 348 -5.30 7.90 -8.98
CA LYS A 348 -4.79 9.07 -9.71
C LYS A 348 -5.37 9.13 -11.13
N ASP A 349 -5.31 8.03 -11.88
CA ASP A 349 -5.83 7.95 -13.26
C ASP A 349 -7.33 8.27 -13.31
N LEU A 350 -8.14 7.67 -12.42
CA LEU A 350 -9.58 7.94 -12.33
C LEU A 350 -9.87 9.42 -12.01
N CYS A 351 -9.10 10.01 -11.08
CA CYS A 351 -9.26 11.43 -10.74
C CYS A 351 -8.84 12.34 -11.88
N ASP A 352 -7.74 12.04 -12.56
CA ASP A 352 -7.28 12.83 -13.72
C ASP A 352 -8.29 12.77 -14.87
N GLU A 353 -8.86 11.61 -15.16
CA GLU A 353 -9.93 11.45 -16.16
C GLU A 353 -11.19 12.26 -15.82
N ALA A 354 -11.51 12.38 -14.54
CA ALA A 354 -12.66 13.13 -14.05
C ALA A 354 -12.36 14.63 -13.85
N GLY A 355 -11.11 15.08 -14.01
CA GLY A 355 -10.70 16.44 -13.71
C GLY A 355 -10.71 16.78 -12.21
N CYS A 356 -10.65 15.74 -11.35
CA CYS A 356 -10.58 15.87 -9.90
C CYS A 356 -9.11 15.80 -9.45
N LYS A 357 -8.65 16.78 -8.67
CA LYS A 357 -7.29 16.74 -8.10
C LYS A 357 -7.26 15.79 -6.91
N VAL A 358 -6.25 14.89 -6.88
CA VAL A 358 -5.96 14.04 -5.72
C VAL A 358 -4.52 14.20 -5.29
N GLU A 359 -4.27 14.19 -3.97
CA GLU A 359 -2.94 14.21 -3.37
C GLU A 359 -2.79 13.04 -2.40
N PHE A 360 -1.56 12.50 -2.34
CA PHE A 360 -1.14 11.47 -1.41
C PHE A 360 -0.10 12.06 -0.48
N ARG A 361 -0.40 12.09 0.83
CA ARG A 361 0.48 12.70 1.83
C ARG A 361 0.87 11.69 2.87
N THR A 362 2.14 11.67 3.26
CA THR A 362 2.63 10.95 4.43
C THR A 362 2.73 11.95 5.58
N GLU A 363 1.95 11.73 6.61
CA GLU A 363 2.03 12.43 7.88
C GLU A 363 2.76 11.54 8.88
N LYS A 364 3.16 12.08 10.04
CA LYS A 364 4.03 11.38 11.00
C LYS A 364 3.62 9.92 11.25
N ASP A 365 2.34 9.68 11.55
CA ASP A 365 1.79 8.38 11.91
C ASP A 365 0.66 7.94 10.97
N ASP A 366 0.33 8.76 9.96
CA ASP A 366 -0.79 8.52 9.04
C ASP A 366 -0.37 8.64 7.57
N PHE A 367 -1.12 7.94 6.74
CA PHE A 367 -1.13 8.14 5.30
C PHE A 367 -2.49 8.73 4.89
N VAL A 368 -2.47 9.82 4.12
CA VAL A 368 -3.67 10.58 3.76
C VAL A 368 -3.87 10.60 2.26
N VAL A 369 -5.08 10.22 1.84
CA VAL A 369 -5.56 10.42 0.46
C VAL A 369 -6.52 11.62 0.50
N ALA A 370 -6.16 12.71 -0.17
CA ALA A 370 -6.92 13.94 -0.21
C ALA A 370 -7.51 14.17 -1.60
N PHE A 371 -8.82 14.08 -1.73
CA PHE A 371 -9.57 14.41 -2.94
C PHE A 371 -10.04 15.87 -2.86
N TYR A 372 -9.61 16.72 -3.79
CA TYR A 372 -10.02 18.11 -3.84
C TYR A 372 -11.35 18.25 -4.58
N ARG A 373 -12.27 18.93 -3.94
CA ARG A 373 -13.61 19.16 -4.48
C ARG A 373 -13.57 20.30 -5.49
N ASN A 374 -14.21 20.12 -6.64
CA ASN A 374 -14.42 21.19 -7.58
C ASN A 374 -15.44 22.15 -6.97
N LEU A 375 -15.02 23.39 -6.72
CA LEU A 375 -15.93 24.40 -6.20
C LEU A 375 -17.08 24.61 -7.18
N ARG A 376 -18.29 24.84 -6.65
CA ARG A 376 -19.52 25.09 -7.46
C ARG A 376 -19.34 26.17 -8.52
N GLU A 377 -18.47 27.14 -8.27
CA GLU A 377 -18.13 28.21 -9.21
C GLU A 377 -17.36 27.71 -10.44
N GLU A 378 -16.47 26.74 -10.29
CA GLU A 378 -15.77 26.12 -11.42
C GLU A 378 -16.71 25.25 -12.25
N TRP A 379 -17.61 24.50 -11.62
CA TRP A 379 -18.63 23.72 -12.31
C TRP A 379 -19.62 24.59 -13.07
N ASN A 380 -20.05 25.71 -12.51
CA ASN A 380 -20.91 26.68 -13.19
C ASN A 380 -20.18 27.34 -14.39
N ASN A 381 -18.86 27.54 -14.29
CA ASN A 381 -18.05 28.08 -15.39
C ASN A 381 -17.78 27.03 -16.50
N LEU A 382 -17.70 25.74 -16.17
CA LEU A 382 -17.57 24.65 -17.15
C LEU A 382 -18.90 24.30 -17.83
N GLY A 383 -20.05 24.53 -17.16
CA GLY A 383 -21.40 24.32 -17.67
C GLY A 383 -22.12 25.57 -18.23
N GLY A 384 -21.51 26.74 -18.06
CA GLY A 384 -22.16 28.06 -18.28
C GLY A 384 -22.05 28.65 -19.68
N ASN A 385 -21.95 27.87 -20.75
CA ASN A 385 -22.10 28.38 -22.12
C ASN A 385 -23.32 27.76 -22.81
N THR A 386 -24.53 28.10 -22.32
CA THR A 386 -25.73 28.02 -23.13
C THR A 386 -26.59 29.23 -22.88
N THR A 387 -26.54 30.14 -23.79
CA THR A 387 -27.45 31.20 -24.18
C THR A 387 -26.86 32.60 -24.09
N GLN A 388 -26.19 33.04 -25.14
CA GLN A 388 -26.61 34.22 -25.91
C GLN A 388 -25.80 34.29 -27.21
N THR A 389 -26.52 34.16 -28.29
CA THR A 389 -26.09 34.45 -29.66
C THR A 389 -25.65 35.91 -29.76
N THR A 390 -24.39 36.17 -30.07
CA THR A 390 -24.01 37.30 -30.90
C THR A 390 -22.77 36.97 -31.69
N THR A 391 -22.95 36.97 -32.97
CA THR A 391 -22.00 36.78 -34.06
C THR A 391 -20.82 37.72 -33.91
N GLN A 392 -19.58 37.18 -33.86
CA GLN A 392 -18.42 37.80 -34.50
C GLN A 392 -17.35 36.77 -34.80
N THR A 393 -17.07 36.72 -36.09
CA THR A 393 -16.05 35.97 -36.78
C THR A 393 -14.65 36.45 -36.35
N THR A 394 -13.69 35.58 -36.04
CA THR A 394 -12.36 35.59 -36.67
C THR A 394 -11.44 34.45 -36.21
N GLN A 395 -11.05 33.68 -37.22
CA GLN A 395 -9.75 33.03 -37.51
C GLN A 395 -9.03 32.11 -36.51
N ASN A 396 -9.04 30.82 -36.89
CA ASN A 396 -7.94 29.85 -37.02
C ASN A 396 -6.72 29.94 -36.13
N THR A 397 -6.51 28.86 -35.33
CA THR A 397 -5.22 28.15 -35.36
C THR A 397 -5.45 26.67 -35.04
N THR A 398 -5.12 25.85 -36.01
CA THR A 398 -5.15 24.39 -36.02
C THR A 398 -4.05 23.83 -35.11
N GLN A 399 -4.38 23.18 -34.02
CA GLN A 399 -3.48 22.23 -33.38
C GLN A 399 -4.16 20.86 -33.39
N SER A 400 -3.59 19.94 -34.18
CA SER A 400 -3.97 18.53 -34.25
C SER A 400 -3.64 17.86 -32.91
N SER A 401 -4.65 17.63 -32.09
CA SER A 401 -4.53 16.72 -30.94
C SER A 401 -4.66 15.27 -31.45
N VAL A 402 -3.61 14.49 -31.26
CA VAL A 402 -3.64 13.04 -31.50
C VAL A 402 -4.63 12.43 -30.50
N LEU A 403 -5.73 11.89 -31.01
CA LEU A 403 -6.76 11.23 -30.20
C LEU A 403 -6.21 9.88 -29.72
N VAL A 404 -5.91 9.77 -28.43
CA VAL A 404 -5.52 8.50 -27.79
C VAL A 404 -6.79 7.82 -27.28
N LEU A 405 -7.23 6.77 -28.00
CA LEU A 405 -8.38 5.95 -27.59
C LEU A 405 -7.97 4.90 -26.55
N SER A 406 -8.79 4.70 -25.52
CA SER A 406 -8.62 3.59 -24.60
C SER A 406 -8.88 2.23 -25.29
N GLU A 407 -8.42 1.13 -24.70
CA GLU A 407 -8.60 -0.22 -25.25
C GLU A 407 -10.09 -0.55 -25.49
N ILE A 408 -10.94 -0.19 -24.53
CA ILE A 408 -12.40 -0.42 -24.63
C ILE A 408 -13.02 0.43 -25.72
N GLU A 409 -12.66 1.70 -25.83
CA GLU A 409 -13.11 2.59 -26.90
C GLU A 409 -12.71 2.07 -28.28
N GLY A 410 -11.49 1.55 -28.40
CA GLY A 410 -11.02 0.89 -29.63
C GLY A 410 -11.81 -0.38 -29.95
N ARG A 411 -12.23 -1.16 -28.97
CA ARG A 411 -13.09 -2.35 -29.17
C ARG A 411 -14.50 -1.96 -29.64
N ILE A 412 -15.09 -0.92 -29.03
CA ILE A 412 -16.40 -0.39 -29.43
C ILE A 412 -16.34 0.14 -30.87
N ILE A 413 -15.31 0.89 -31.23
CA ILE A 413 -15.17 1.43 -32.59
C ILE A 413 -15.02 0.32 -33.61
N ARG A 414 -14.20 -0.69 -33.36
CA ARG A 414 -14.05 -1.86 -34.29
C ARG A 414 -15.36 -2.59 -34.47
N LEU A 415 -16.17 -2.78 -33.41
CA LEU A 415 -17.47 -3.41 -33.51
C LEU A 415 -18.45 -2.55 -34.33
N LEU A 416 -18.44 -1.24 -34.15
CA LEU A 416 -19.29 -0.32 -34.90
C LEU A 416 -18.83 -0.13 -36.35
N GLN A 417 -17.56 -0.37 -36.66
CA GLN A 417 -17.08 -0.44 -38.03
C GLN A 417 -17.61 -1.67 -38.79
N SER A 418 -17.69 -2.81 -38.08
CA SER A 418 -18.25 -4.05 -38.65
C SER A 418 -19.79 -4.05 -38.65
N ASN A 419 -20.44 -3.42 -37.68
CA ASN A 419 -21.89 -3.32 -37.58
C ASN A 419 -22.34 -1.90 -37.18
N PRO A 420 -22.47 -0.98 -38.14
CA PRO A 420 -22.84 0.41 -37.90
C PRO A 420 -24.24 0.62 -37.31
N THR A 421 -25.09 -0.39 -37.31
CA THR A 421 -26.47 -0.33 -36.79
C THR A 421 -26.61 -0.93 -35.39
N ALA A 422 -25.53 -1.46 -34.82
CA ALA A 422 -25.57 -2.11 -33.52
C ALA A 422 -26.15 -1.19 -32.43
N SER A 423 -27.08 -1.73 -31.65
CA SER A 423 -27.61 -1.07 -30.45
C SER A 423 -26.60 -1.16 -29.30
N GLN A 424 -26.74 -0.28 -28.32
CA GLN A 424 -25.88 -0.34 -27.12
C GLN A 424 -26.02 -1.67 -26.35
N GLY A 425 -27.19 -2.29 -26.40
CA GLY A 425 -27.42 -3.62 -25.84
C GLY A 425 -26.65 -4.72 -26.58
N MET A 426 -26.61 -4.67 -27.93
CA MET A 426 -25.82 -5.60 -28.75
C MET A 426 -24.32 -5.42 -28.53
N ILE A 427 -23.88 -4.17 -28.39
CA ILE A 427 -22.46 -3.88 -28.09
C ILE A 427 -22.08 -4.46 -26.70
N ALA A 428 -22.98 -4.33 -25.72
CA ALA A 428 -22.79 -4.84 -24.36
C ALA A 428 -22.70 -6.38 -24.36
N GLU A 429 -23.56 -7.05 -25.10
CA GLU A 429 -23.56 -8.51 -25.26
C GLU A 429 -22.29 -9.01 -25.95
N GLU A 430 -21.90 -8.41 -27.06
CA GLU A 430 -20.71 -8.80 -27.84
C GLU A 430 -19.39 -8.55 -27.11
N LEU A 431 -19.33 -7.51 -26.27
CA LEU A 431 -18.14 -7.17 -25.51
C LEU A 431 -18.15 -7.76 -24.07
N GLU A 432 -19.19 -8.52 -23.72
CA GLU A 432 -19.41 -9.10 -22.38
C GLU A 432 -19.35 -8.05 -21.26
N MET A 433 -19.97 -6.88 -21.51
CA MET A 433 -19.95 -5.75 -20.60
C MET A 433 -21.36 -5.32 -20.19
N ASP A 434 -21.47 -4.66 -19.02
CA ASP A 434 -22.71 -4.04 -18.59
C ASP A 434 -23.15 -2.93 -19.56
N VAL A 435 -24.45 -2.87 -19.86
CA VAL A 435 -25.03 -1.89 -20.81
C VAL A 435 -24.77 -0.45 -20.37
N ASN A 436 -24.72 -0.16 -19.07
CA ASN A 436 -24.45 1.19 -18.56
C ASN A 436 -22.99 1.58 -18.81
N ASN A 437 -22.05 0.63 -18.73
CA ASN A 437 -20.67 0.88 -19.10
C ASN A 437 -20.53 1.19 -20.58
N ILE A 438 -21.20 0.43 -21.44
CA ILE A 438 -21.22 0.73 -22.89
C ILE A 438 -21.85 2.10 -23.18
N LYS A 439 -22.93 2.46 -22.51
CA LYS A 439 -23.53 3.79 -22.61
C LYS A 439 -22.53 4.88 -22.27
N TYR A 440 -21.75 4.70 -21.21
CA TYR A 440 -20.71 5.65 -20.81
C TYR A 440 -19.69 5.87 -21.94
N TYR A 441 -19.07 4.80 -22.45
CA TYR A 441 -18.05 4.90 -23.49
C TYR A 441 -18.60 5.44 -24.82
N VAL A 442 -19.78 5.02 -25.22
CA VAL A 442 -20.43 5.54 -26.44
C VAL A 442 -20.74 7.04 -26.27
N ASN A 443 -21.17 7.49 -25.11
CA ASN A 443 -21.40 8.91 -24.85
C ASN A 443 -20.09 9.72 -24.80
N LYS A 444 -19.02 9.14 -24.27
CA LYS A 444 -17.67 9.74 -24.28
C LYS A 444 -17.17 9.95 -25.72
N LEU A 445 -17.27 8.91 -26.54
CA LEU A 445 -16.89 8.98 -27.97
C LEU A 445 -17.74 9.96 -28.79
N LYS A 446 -19.02 10.11 -28.42
CA LYS A 446 -19.89 11.15 -28.99
C LYS A 446 -19.43 12.56 -28.62
N LYS A 447 -19.12 12.79 -27.33
CA LYS A 447 -18.61 14.09 -26.85
C LYS A 447 -17.30 14.48 -27.51
N GLN A 448 -16.46 13.52 -27.82
CA GLN A 448 -15.19 13.71 -28.53
C GLN A 448 -15.36 13.90 -30.04
N GLY A 449 -16.60 13.83 -30.55
CA GLY A 449 -16.86 13.92 -31.97
C GLY A 449 -16.48 12.68 -32.80
N VAL A 450 -15.98 11.65 -32.13
CA VAL A 450 -15.52 10.39 -32.77
C VAL A 450 -16.69 9.54 -33.25
N LEU A 451 -17.83 9.55 -32.52
CA LEU A 451 -19.06 8.87 -32.89
C LEU A 451 -20.21 9.86 -33.09
N VAL A 452 -20.90 9.72 -34.21
CA VAL A 452 -22.12 10.46 -34.48
C VAL A 452 -23.20 9.45 -34.88
N ARG A 453 -24.44 9.63 -34.38
CA ARG A 453 -25.55 8.79 -34.81
C ARG A 453 -26.40 9.52 -35.84
N GLU A 454 -26.50 8.97 -37.01
CA GLU A 454 -27.35 9.50 -38.08
C GLU A 454 -28.66 8.72 -38.15
N GLY A 455 -29.82 9.39 -38.16
CA GLY A 455 -31.12 8.79 -38.20
C GLY A 455 -31.82 8.69 -36.82
N ASN A 456 -32.96 7.97 -36.78
CA ASN A 456 -33.77 7.84 -35.56
C ASN A 456 -33.30 6.69 -34.65
N HIS A 457 -33.86 6.62 -33.41
CA HIS A 457 -33.46 5.62 -32.42
C HIS A 457 -33.64 4.16 -32.84
N ARG A 458 -34.50 3.86 -33.79
CA ARG A 458 -34.83 2.48 -34.21
C ARG A 458 -34.09 2.03 -35.46
N SER A 459 -33.72 2.95 -36.37
CA SER A 459 -33.09 2.64 -37.67
C SER A 459 -31.83 3.48 -37.98
N GLY A 460 -31.30 4.21 -37.00
CA GLY A 460 -30.09 5.04 -37.18
C GLY A 460 -28.82 4.23 -37.19
N LYS A 461 -27.82 4.73 -37.93
CA LYS A 461 -26.44 4.16 -38.01
C LYS A 461 -25.43 5.04 -37.29
N TRP A 462 -24.38 4.42 -36.82
CA TRP A 462 -23.22 5.10 -36.24
C TRP A 462 -22.23 5.50 -37.33
N ILE A 463 -21.82 6.76 -37.29
CA ILE A 463 -20.73 7.30 -38.15
C ILE A 463 -19.53 7.50 -37.25
N ILE A 464 -18.36 7.05 -37.71
CA ILE A 464 -17.08 7.13 -37.02
C ILE A 464 -16.22 8.17 -37.71
N ASN A 465 -15.83 9.22 -36.97
CA ASN A 465 -14.96 10.30 -37.40
C ASN A 465 -13.63 10.19 -36.65
N LEU A 466 -12.70 9.41 -37.18
CA LEU A 466 -11.32 9.25 -36.65
C LEU A 466 -10.34 10.18 -37.35
#